data_aef2fc02bdb889845792580e04127d75
#
_entry.id   aef2fc02bdb889845792580e04127d75
#
_cell.length_a   1.000
_cell.length_b   1.000
_cell.length_c   1.000
_cell.angle_alpha   90.00
_cell.angle_beta   90.00
_cell.angle_gamma   90.00
#
_symmetry.space_group_name_H-M   'P 1'
#
loop_
_entity.id
_entity.type
_entity.pdbx_description
1 polymer ?
#
loop_
_entity_poly.entity_id
_entity_poly.type
_entity_poly.pdbx_seq_one_letter_code
_entity_poly.pdbx_strand_id
1 'polypeptide(L)'
;MFQPTSLNERIHTLDIMRGFSLLGILIVNIFAFSLPLPHILDLHSWFTDYQDVMLYQTLDIYVQSSFYPLFSMLFGYGLAMQWIKAEQTGTRFYPFATKRLVVLFIIGLLHAFLIWWGDILTMYAFCGFFLILCLKLKSGWLLTVALAMNGLLHFFILSLYAIAGIANAEFETPHVDITAINNAITAYGIGTWTDAFFQRLNDLAVQMAPGMWISALFTILPYMMIGAAAAKWRLVERAKELKVMWIILTIICIAGGLFIKSVPFHVTRTYLLEYVRVYIGGPILAVGYASLIVVLCLIPFATKLLSPIAKVGRMSLTIYIIQSIICTLLFYNFGFGLYGKVDVMMGIVIAIGIYVVQLALSELWFLKYQQGPLEKAVKRITYGKNGTEN
;
A
#
# COMPACT_ATOMS: atom_id res chain seq x y z
N MET A 1 9.93 30.86 -2.01
CA MET A 1 8.77 29.95 -2.14
C MET A 1 9.31 28.52 -2.31
N PHE A 2 8.70 27.53 -1.69
CA PHE A 2 9.16 26.14 -1.82
C PHE A 2 8.93 25.65 -3.25
N GLN A 3 9.98 25.15 -3.92
CA GLN A 3 9.89 24.68 -5.30
C GLN A 3 9.85 23.16 -5.40
N PRO A 4 9.10 22.60 -6.34
CA PRO A 4 9.07 21.15 -6.55
C PRO A 4 10.43 20.62 -6.97
N THR A 5 10.68 19.33 -6.76
CA THR A 5 11.87 18.64 -7.23
C THR A 5 11.89 18.64 -8.77
N SER A 6 12.99 19.06 -9.37
CA SER A 6 13.18 19.04 -10.82
C SER A 6 13.22 17.61 -11.35
N LEU A 7 12.97 17.40 -12.66
CA LEU A 7 13.02 16.08 -13.27
C LEU A 7 14.42 15.43 -13.15
N ASN A 8 15.47 16.22 -13.20
CA ASN A 8 16.86 15.77 -13.10
C ASN A 8 17.27 15.36 -11.68
N GLU A 9 16.55 15.84 -10.65
CA GLU A 9 16.77 15.48 -9.23
C GLU A 9 15.97 14.25 -8.80
N ARG A 10 15.17 13.66 -9.70
CA ARG A 10 14.32 12.51 -9.34
C ARG A 10 15.12 11.23 -9.22
N ILE A 11 14.83 10.48 -8.16
CA ILE A 11 15.44 9.18 -7.93
C ILE A 11 14.57 8.13 -8.64
N HIS A 12 15.02 7.71 -9.82
CA HIS A 12 14.29 6.76 -10.69
C HIS A 12 13.94 5.45 -9.99
N THR A 13 14.82 4.96 -9.13
CA THR A 13 14.60 3.75 -8.30
C THR A 13 13.35 3.86 -7.42
N LEU A 14 13.08 5.02 -6.80
CA LEU A 14 11.88 5.22 -6.00
C LEU A 14 10.60 5.22 -6.85
N ASP A 15 10.67 5.71 -8.07
CA ASP A 15 9.53 5.68 -8.99
C ASP A 15 9.25 4.23 -9.46
N ILE A 16 10.29 3.42 -9.72
CA ILE A 16 10.13 1.98 -9.99
C ILE A 16 9.48 1.27 -8.80
N MET A 17 9.94 1.51 -7.58
CA MET A 17 9.35 0.93 -6.36
C MET A 17 7.87 1.29 -6.21
N ARG A 18 7.49 2.55 -6.47
CA ARG A 18 6.08 2.97 -6.43
C ARG A 18 5.24 2.25 -7.48
N GLY A 19 5.72 2.17 -8.72
CA GLY A 19 5.04 1.46 -9.79
C GLY A 19 4.87 -0.02 -9.49
N PHE A 20 5.91 -0.67 -8.99
CA PHE A 20 5.85 -2.07 -8.55
C PHE A 20 4.87 -2.27 -7.39
N SER A 21 4.85 -1.34 -6.42
CA SER A 21 3.89 -1.40 -5.31
C SER A 21 2.44 -1.31 -5.78
N LEU A 22 2.15 -0.50 -6.80
CA LEU A 22 0.79 -0.38 -7.35
C LEU A 22 0.29 -1.67 -7.99
N LEU A 23 1.17 -2.45 -8.64
CA LEU A 23 0.81 -3.78 -9.12
C LEU A 23 0.44 -4.71 -7.97
N GLY A 24 1.31 -4.80 -6.95
CA GLY A 24 1.05 -5.67 -5.81
C GLY A 24 -0.19 -5.27 -5.01
N ILE A 25 -0.42 -3.96 -4.83
CA ILE A 25 -1.64 -3.44 -4.20
C ILE A 25 -2.89 -3.80 -5.03
N LEU A 26 -2.83 -3.70 -6.35
CA LEU A 26 -3.95 -4.06 -7.22
C LEU A 26 -4.27 -5.55 -7.14
N ILE A 27 -3.26 -6.43 -7.15
CA ILE A 27 -3.44 -7.88 -7.02
C ILE A 27 -4.11 -8.26 -5.69
N VAL A 28 -3.78 -7.56 -4.60
CA VAL A 28 -4.46 -7.77 -3.31
C VAL A 28 -5.87 -7.21 -3.34
N ASN A 29 -6.03 -6.00 -3.82
CA ASN A 29 -7.29 -5.27 -3.75
C ASN A 29 -8.34 -5.81 -4.73
N ILE A 30 -7.94 -6.58 -5.78
CA ILE A 30 -8.91 -7.15 -6.73
C ILE A 30 -9.97 -7.99 -6.02
N PHE A 31 -9.57 -8.72 -4.96
CA PHE A 31 -10.50 -9.52 -4.15
C PHE A 31 -11.37 -8.63 -3.25
N ALA A 32 -10.86 -7.49 -2.78
CA ALA A 32 -11.66 -6.52 -2.04
C ALA A 32 -12.65 -5.74 -2.92
N PHE A 33 -12.39 -5.66 -4.23
CA PHE A 33 -13.35 -5.13 -5.22
C PHE A 33 -14.40 -6.15 -5.64
N SER A 34 -14.06 -7.44 -5.64
CA SER A 34 -14.89 -8.51 -6.20
C SER A 34 -15.65 -9.34 -5.17
N LEU A 35 -15.30 -9.24 -3.87
CA LEU A 35 -15.86 -10.05 -2.80
C LEU A 35 -16.28 -9.17 -1.60
N PRO A 36 -17.23 -9.62 -0.76
CA PRO A 36 -17.68 -8.93 0.45
C PRO A 36 -16.64 -8.98 1.58
N LEU A 37 -15.42 -8.54 1.29
CA LEU A 37 -14.25 -8.69 2.15
C LEU A 37 -14.43 -8.15 3.58
N PRO A 38 -15.13 -7.01 3.84
CA PRO A 38 -15.37 -6.53 5.21
C PRO A 38 -16.13 -7.53 6.10
N HIS A 39 -16.83 -8.48 5.50
CA HIS A 39 -17.70 -9.44 6.16
C HIS A 39 -17.16 -10.88 6.12
N ILE A 40 -16.06 -11.13 5.39
CA ILE A 40 -15.38 -12.43 5.31
C ILE A 40 -14.21 -12.43 6.31
N LEU A 41 -14.23 -13.37 7.24
CA LEU A 41 -13.20 -13.47 8.28
C LEU A 41 -11.93 -14.17 7.81
N ASP A 42 -12.09 -15.22 7.00
CA ASP A 42 -11.00 -15.95 6.37
C ASP A 42 -11.29 -16.17 4.89
N LEU A 43 -10.55 -15.46 4.04
CA LEU A 43 -10.73 -15.56 2.60
C LEU A 43 -10.34 -16.93 2.04
N HIS A 44 -9.51 -17.70 2.75
CA HIS A 44 -9.22 -19.09 2.37
C HIS A 44 -10.45 -19.99 2.48
N SER A 45 -11.36 -19.72 3.41
CA SER A 45 -12.61 -20.47 3.54
C SER A 45 -13.65 -20.11 2.48
N TRP A 46 -13.48 -18.99 1.79
CA TRP A 46 -14.35 -18.57 0.68
C TRP A 46 -14.15 -19.45 -0.56
N PHE A 47 -12.91 -19.82 -0.85
CA PHE A 47 -12.57 -20.62 -2.02
C PHE A 47 -12.64 -22.09 -1.66
N THR A 48 -13.46 -22.85 -2.40
CA THR A 48 -13.66 -24.30 -2.20
C THR A 48 -12.95 -25.15 -3.25
N ASP A 49 -12.64 -24.57 -4.42
CA ASP A 49 -11.89 -25.26 -5.45
C ASP A 49 -10.41 -25.36 -5.09
N TYR A 50 -9.81 -26.53 -5.32
CA TYR A 50 -8.41 -26.79 -4.96
C TYR A 50 -7.43 -25.85 -5.67
N GLN A 51 -7.68 -25.51 -6.93
CA GLN A 51 -6.81 -24.61 -7.70
C GLN A 51 -6.86 -23.18 -7.13
N ASP A 52 -8.05 -22.70 -6.80
CA ASP A 52 -8.22 -21.38 -6.18
C ASP A 52 -7.54 -21.29 -4.82
N VAL A 53 -7.69 -22.32 -3.98
CA VAL A 53 -7.00 -22.40 -2.69
C VAL A 53 -5.48 -22.30 -2.86
N MET A 54 -4.92 -23.10 -3.78
CA MET A 54 -3.47 -23.11 -4.04
C MET A 54 -2.98 -21.76 -4.60
N LEU A 55 -3.72 -21.17 -5.54
CA LEU A 55 -3.38 -19.87 -6.10
C LEU A 55 -3.47 -18.77 -5.05
N TYR A 56 -4.53 -18.78 -4.22
CA TYR A 56 -4.67 -17.78 -3.15
C TYR A 56 -3.58 -17.91 -2.09
N GLN A 57 -3.18 -19.14 -1.71
CA GLN A 57 -2.03 -19.37 -0.84
C GLN A 57 -0.74 -18.80 -1.44
N THR A 58 -0.55 -18.95 -2.75
CA THR A 58 0.59 -18.38 -3.46
C THR A 58 0.57 -16.84 -3.37
N LEU A 59 -0.59 -16.21 -3.60
CA LEU A 59 -0.73 -14.77 -3.40
C LEU A 59 -0.44 -14.35 -1.96
N ASP A 60 -0.90 -15.11 -0.99
CA ASP A 60 -0.63 -14.84 0.42
C ASP A 60 0.86 -14.86 0.73
N ILE A 61 1.59 -15.83 0.19
CA ILE A 61 3.03 -15.95 0.42
C ILE A 61 3.80 -14.80 -0.26
N TYR A 62 3.52 -14.52 -1.52
CA TYR A 62 4.34 -13.60 -2.30
C TYR A 62 3.84 -12.15 -2.30
N VAL A 63 2.54 -11.91 -2.11
CA VAL A 63 1.95 -10.58 -2.36
C VAL A 63 1.32 -9.97 -1.12
N GLN A 64 0.41 -10.70 -0.45
CA GLN A 64 -0.38 -10.17 0.66
C GLN A 64 0.48 -9.55 1.75
N SER A 65 0.05 -8.40 2.27
CA SER A 65 0.69 -7.67 3.38
C SER A 65 2.12 -7.16 3.13
N SER A 66 2.68 -7.32 1.91
CA SER A 66 4.05 -6.90 1.59
C SER A 66 4.12 -5.53 0.90
N PHE A 67 3.06 -5.12 0.22
CA PHE A 67 3.08 -3.91 -0.61
C PHE A 67 2.63 -2.64 0.12
N TYR A 68 1.71 -2.72 1.09
CA TYR A 68 1.35 -1.55 1.89
C TYR A 68 2.51 -1.04 2.78
N PRO A 69 3.36 -1.89 3.41
CA PRO A 69 4.54 -1.40 4.12
C PRO A 69 5.56 -0.77 3.17
N LEU A 70 5.76 -1.37 1.99
CA LEU A 70 6.64 -0.80 0.96
C LEU A 70 6.16 0.59 0.54
N PHE A 71 4.87 0.73 0.22
CA PHE A 71 4.30 2.01 -0.20
C PHE A 71 4.31 3.04 0.95
N SER A 72 4.11 2.61 2.20
CA SER A 72 4.24 3.46 3.40
C SER A 72 5.67 3.98 3.57
N MET A 73 6.68 3.12 3.40
CA MET A 73 8.09 3.53 3.42
C MET A 73 8.38 4.56 2.32
N LEU A 74 7.86 4.36 1.11
CA LEU A 74 8.03 5.30 -0.01
C LEU A 74 7.34 6.65 0.22
N PHE A 75 6.18 6.64 0.89
CA PHE A 75 5.50 7.87 1.27
C PHE A 75 6.30 8.67 2.29
N GLY A 76 6.80 7.99 3.34
CA GLY A 76 7.66 8.59 4.36
C GLY A 76 8.99 9.10 3.79
N TYR A 77 9.62 8.33 2.90
CA TYR A 77 10.81 8.74 2.16
C TYR A 77 10.56 10.05 1.39
N GLY A 78 9.44 10.12 0.66
CA GLY A 78 9.05 11.30 -0.10
C GLY A 78 8.82 12.55 0.75
N LEU A 79 8.17 12.42 1.92
CA LEU A 79 7.97 13.54 2.86
C LEU A 79 9.30 14.00 3.47
N ALA A 80 10.18 13.07 3.84
CA ALA A 80 11.50 13.40 4.39
C ALA A 80 12.40 14.10 3.35
N MET A 81 12.37 13.68 2.09
CA MET A 81 13.07 14.37 1.00
C MET A 81 12.62 15.82 0.86
N GLN A 82 11.31 16.07 0.98
CA GLN A 82 10.77 17.43 0.95
C GLN A 82 11.21 18.25 2.16
N TRP A 83 11.24 17.63 3.35
CA TRP A 83 11.73 18.27 4.55
C TRP A 83 13.22 18.65 4.44
N ILE A 84 14.07 17.73 3.96
CA ILE A 84 15.51 17.98 3.72
C ILE A 84 15.70 19.14 2.73
N LYS A 85 14.95 19.14 1.62
CA LYS A 85 15.01 20.23 0.64
C LYS A 85 14.59 21.58 1.22
N ALA A 86 13.55 21.58 2.07
CA ALA A 86 13.09 22.80 2.74
C ALA A 86 14.16 23.36 3.70
N GLU A 87 14.83 22.50 4.46
CA GLU A 87 15.93 22.91 5.33
C GLU A 87 17.12 23.48 4.55
N GLN A 88 17.51 22.82 3.46
CA GLN A 88 18.61 23.28 2.59
C GLN A 88 18.33 24.64 1.93
N THR A 89 17.05 24.91 1.59
CA THR A 89 16.66 26.15 0.92
C THR A 89 16.15 27.24 1.87
N GLY A 90 16.11 26.99 3.18
CA GLY A 90 15.58 27.93 4.19
C GLY A 90 14.07 28.19 4.03
N THR A 91 13.33 27.30 3.37
CA THR A 91 11.89 27.48 3.12
C THR A 91 11.02 26.82 4.21
N ARG A 92 9.79 27.31 4.38
CA ARG A 92 8.87 26.80 5.40
C ARG A 92 8.26 25.47 4.96
N PHE A 93 8.67 24.37 5.59
CA PHE A 93 8.18 23.01 5.30
C PHE A 93 6.74 22.75 5.76
N TYR A 94 6.43 23.08 7.03
CA TYR A 94 5.16 22.66 7.65
C TYR A 94 3.90 23.16 6.92
N PRO A 95 3.76 24.43 6.55
CA PRO A 95 2.57 24.90 5.85
C PRO A 95 2.39 24.18 4.50
N PHE A 96 3.49 23.90 3.82
CA PHE A 96 3.50 23.17 2.58
C PHE A 96 3.06 21.72 2.76
N ALA A 97 3.69 20.99 3.69
CA ALA A 97 3.40 19.57 3.97
C ALA A 97 1.96 19.39 4.47
N THR A 98 1.50 20.23 5.40
CA THR A 98 0.13 20.22 5.89
C THR A 98 -0.88 20.43 4.77
N LYS A 99 -0.68 21.42 3.91
CA LYS A 99 -1.55 21.68 2.77
C LYS A 99 -1.62 20.49 1.83
N ARG A 100 -0.48 19.84 1.54
CA ARG A 100 -0.42 18.63 0.73
C ARG A 100 -1.17 17.48 1.37
N LEU A 101 -0.98 17.23 2.67
CA LEU A 101 -1.66 16.16 3.40
C LEU A 101 -3.17 16.40 3.48
N VAL A 102 -3.62 17.65 3.69
CA VAL A 102 -5.06 18.00 3.64
C VAL A 102 -5.66 17.69 2.27
N VAL A 103 -4.97 18.06 1.19
CA VAL A 103 -5.45 17.75 -0.16
C VAL A 103 -5.55 16.26 -0.40
N LEU A 104 -4.53 15.47 0.02
CA LEU A 104 -4.57 14.01 -0.10
C LEU A 104 -5.67 13.40 0.76
N PHE A 105 -5.89 13.92 1.98
CA PHE A 105 -6.97 13.49 2.86
C PHE A 105 -8.35 13.72 2.24
N ILE A 106 -8.58 14.90 1.63
CA ILE A 106 -9.83 15.21 0.93
C ILE A 106 -10.02 14.29 -0.28
N ILE A 107 -8.96 14.07 -1.08
CA ILE A 107 -9.03 13.15 -2.23
C ILE A 107 -9.38 11.74 -1.74
N GLY A 108 -8.75 11.27 -0.65
CA GLY A 108 -9.04 9.98 -0.05
C GLY A 108 -10.48 9.86 0.46
N LEU A 109 -11.02 10.89 1.12
CA LEU A 109 -12.43 10.91 1.53
C LEU A 109 -13.35 10.84 0.31
N LEU A 110 -13.11 11.65 -0.72
CA LEU A 110 -13.90 11.60 -1.94
C LEU A 110 -13.83 10.23 -2.61
N HIS A 111 -12.66 9.62 -2.66
CA HIS A 111 -12.47 8.26 -3.17
C HIS A 111 -13.25 7.24 -2.33
N ALA A 112 -13.14 7.29 -1.00
CA ALA A 112 -13.81 6.37 -0.08
C ALA A 112 -15.35 6.44 -0.21
N PHE A 113 -15.90 7.64 -0.24
CA PHE A 113 -17.36 7.84 -0.32
C PHE A 113 -17.93 7.57 -1.71
N LEU A 114 -17.25 8.02 -2.78
CA LEU A 114 -17.82 8.04 -4.13
C LEU A 114 -17.42 6.86 -5.00
N ILE A 115 -16.23 6.26 -4.76
CA ILE A 115 -15.68 5.22 -5.63
C ILE A 115 -15.64 3.88 -4.90
N TRP A 116 -14.85 3.77 -3.82
CA TRP A 116 -14.60 2.48 -3.17
C TRP A 116 -14.21 2.64 -1.69
N TRP A 117 -14.84 1.85 -0.81
CA TRP A 117 -14.68 1.90 0.65
C TRP A 117 -13.23 1.62 1.12
N GLY A 118 -12.45 0.85 0.38
CA GLY A 118 -11.10 0.42 0.75
C GLY A 118 -10.03 1.49 0.52
N ASP A 119 -10.32 2.76 0.85
CA ASP A 119 -9.35 3.86 0.69
C ASP A 119 -8.19 3.76 1.68
N ILE A 120 -6.97 3.96 1.18
CA ILE A 120 -5.75 4.03 1.99
C ILE A 120 -5.16 5.45 2.05
N LEU A 121 -5.59 6.37 1.16
CA LEU A 121 -5.05 7.73 1.11
C LEU A 121 -5.39 8.54 2.36
N THR A 122 -6.60 8.39 2.90
CA THR A 122 -7.02 8.99 4.17
C THR A 122 -6.13 8.57 5.31
N MET A 123 -5.86 7.27 5.44
CA MET A 123 -4.99 6.72 6.49
C MET A 123 -3.54 7.20 6.31
N TYR A 124 -3.05 7.27 5.05
CA TYR A 124 -1.71 7.78 4.77
C TYR A 124 -1.57 9.27 5.06
N ALA A 125 -2.57 10.06 4.73
CA ALA A 125 -2.57 11.48 5.08
C ALA A 125 -2.63 11.70 6.59
N PHE A 126 -3.47 10.93 7.29
CA PHE A 126 -3.57 10.92 8.74
C PHE A 126 -2.22 10.59 9.40
N CYS A 127 -1.61 9.45 9.07
CA CYS A 127 -0.28 9.09 9.58
C CYS A 127 0.78 10.11 9.16
N GLY A 128 0.64 10.72 8.00
CA GLY A 128 1.51 11.78 7.50
C GLY A 128 1.53 13.01 8.41
N PHE A 129 0.40 13.40 9.02
CA PHE A 129 0.36 14.49 9.99
C PHE A 129 1.21 14.20 11.24
N PHE A 130 1.24 12.97 11.71
CA PHE A 130 2.13 12.56 12.80
C PHE A 130 3.58 12.47 12.35
N LEU A 131 3.82 11.95 11.14
CA LEU A 131 5.18 11.84 10.59
C LEU A 131 5.87 13.21 10.51
N ILE A 132 5.19 14.25 9.98
CA ILE A 132 5.82 15.57 9.81
C ILE A 132 6.29 16.16 11.14
N LEU A 133 5.65 15.82 12.27
CA LEU A 133 6.08 16.25 13.62
C LEU A 133 7.38 15.52 14.02
N CYS A 134 7.55 14.28 13.58
CA CYS A 134 8.71 13.44 13.88
C CYS A 134 9.93 13.75 12.99
N LEU A 135 9.76 14.46 11.87
CA LEU A 135 10.87 14.70 10.93
C LEU A 135 12.03 15.54 11.50
N LYS A 136 11.86 16.22 12.62
CA LYS A 136 12.97 16.88 13.35
C LYS A 136 13.93 15.90 14.01
N LEU A 137 13.50 14.69 14.31
CA LEU A 137 14.32 13.66 14.93
C LEU A 137 15.47 13.26 14.01
N LYS A 138 16.61 12.91 14.59
CA LYS A 138 17.74 12.30 13.85
C LYS A 138 17.29 10.94 13.26
N SER A 139 17.92 10.53 12.18
CA SER A 139 17.58 9.28 11.46
C SER A 139 17.55 8.05 12.37
N GLY A 140 18.54 7.92 13.27
CA GLY A 140 18.61 6.82 14.25
C GLY A 140 17.40 6.81 15.17
N TRP A 141 16.99 7.97 15.71
CA TRP A 141 15.82 8.07 16.57
C TRP A 141 14.51 7.77 15.83
N LEU A 142 14.37 8.22 14.56
CA LEU A 142 13.23 7.84 13.73
C LEU A 142 13.13 6.33 13.60
N LEU A 143 14.23 5.65 13.31
CA LEU A 143 14.26 4.20 13.20
C LEU A 143 13.95 3.52 14.55
N THR A 144 14.59 3.97 15.64
CA THR A 144 14.38 3.40 16.98
C THR A 144 12.92 3.53 17.43
N VAL A 145 12.31 4.71 17.26
CA VAL A 145 10.91 4.94 17.62
C VAL A 145 9.99 4.09 16.74
N ALA A 146 10.24 4.01 15.44
CA ALA A 146 9.48 3.17 14.54
C ALA A 146 9.51 1.70 14.94
N LEU A 147 10.70 1.16 15.21
CA LEU A 147 10.88 -0.23 15.64
C LEU A 147 10.28 -0.48 17.02
N ALA A 148 10.37 0.49 17.95
CA ALA A 148 9.75 0.37 19.26
C ALA A 148 8.22 0.37 19.17
N MET A 149 7.61 1.28 18.41
CA MET A 149 6.16 1.32 18.21
C MET A 149 5.64 0.03 17.60
N ASN A 150 6.28 -0.42 16.51
CA ASN A 150 5.87 -1.63 15.81
C ASN A 150 6.14 -2.89 16.67
N GLY A 151 7.33 -2.97 17.29
CA GLY A 151 7.73 -4.09 18.14
C GLY A 151 6.89 -4.24 19.39
N LEU A 152 6.54 -3.14 20.08
CA LEU A 152 5.69 -3.18 21.27
C LEU A 152 4.28 -3.67 20.95
N LEU A 153 3.68 -3.18 19.85
CA LEU A 153 2.37 -3.67 19.40
C LEU A 153 2.40 -5.17 19.13
N HIS A 154 3.37 -5.62 18.33
CA HIS A 154 3.46 -7.03 17.95
C HIS A 154 3.80 -7.91 19.16
N PHE A 155 4.70 -7.46 20.04
CA PHE A 155 5.00 -8.17 21.29
C PHE A 155 3.74 -8.34 22.16
N PHE A 156 2.95 -7.27 22.33
CA PHE A 156 1.71 -7.34 23.10
C PHE A 156 0.70 -8.32 22.48
N ILE A 157 0.43 -8.22 21.18
CA ILE A 157 -0.55 -9.08 20.51
C ILE A 157 -0.07 -10.54 20.48
N LEU A 158 1.20 -10.80 20.20
CA LEU A 158 1.76 -12.15 20.21
C LEU A 158 1.73 -12.77 21.61
N SER A 159 1.96 -11.96 22.65
CA SER A 159 1.83 -12.42 24.05
C SER A 159 0.40 -12.82 24.37
N LEU A 160 -0.59 -12.06 23.91
CA LEU A 160 -2.01 -12.42 24.09
C LEU A 160 -2.36 -13.74 23.40
N TYR A 161 -1.93 -13.93 22.15
CA TYR A 161 -2.16 -15.19 21.43
C TYR A 161 -1.42 -16.38 22.08
N ALA A 162 -0.21 -16.17 22.59
CA ALA A 162 0.54 -17.22 23.28
C ALA A 162 -0.14 -17.62 24.60
N ILE A 163 -0.58 -16.63 25.41
CA ILE A 163 -1.31 -16.90 26.67
C ILE A 163 -2.61 -17.63 26.38
N ALA A 164 -3.37 -17.20 25.39
CA ALA A 164 -4.63 -17.85 25.01
C ALA A 164 -4.40 -19.29 24.52
N GLY A 165 -3.32 -19.53 23.76
CA GLY A 165 -2.95 -20.90 23.34
C GLY A 165 -2.57 -21.80 24.53
N ILE A 166 -1.82 -21.29 25.52
CA ILE A 166 -1.47 -22.03 26.75
C ILE A 166 -2.72 -22.33 27.59
N ALA A 167 -3.66 -21.38 27.66
CA ALA A 167 -4.90 -21.54 28.39
C ALA A 167 -5.93 -22.44 27.67
N ASN A 168 -5.60 -23.01 26.50
CA ASN A 168 -6.55 -23.68 25.61
C ASN A 168 -7.85 -22.90 25.41
N ALA A 169 -7.74 -21.56 25.44
CA ALA A 169 -8.87 -20.70 25.17
C ALA A 169 -9.29 -20.89 23.71
N GLU A 170 -10.45 -21.48 23.52
CA GLU A 170 -11.09 -21.43 22.21
C GLU A 170 -11.44 -19.96 21.94
N PHE A 171 -10.74 -19.34 21.00
CA PHE A 171 -11.28 -18.11 20.43
C PHE A 171 -12.56 -18.52 19.72
N GLU A 172 -13.69 -18.02 20.22
CA GLU A 172 -14.93 -18.15 19.46
C GLU A 172 -14.61 -17.75 18.02
N THR A 173 -14.86 -18.68 17.10
CA THR A 173 -14.74 -18.34 15.67
C THR A 173 -15.68 -17.16 15.46
N PRO A 174 -15.18 -15.99 15.08
CA PRO A 174 -16.03 -14.83 14.94
C PRO A 174 -17.22 -15.20 14.08
N HIS A 175 -18.42 -14.86 14.55
CA HIS A 175 -19.66 -15.24 13.87
C HIS A 175 -19.65 -14.64 12.45
N VAL A 176 -19.64 -15.49 11.42
CA VAL A 176 -19.72 -15.04 10.03
C VAL A 176 -21.12 -14.48 9.83
N ASP A 177 -21.23 -13.19 9.60
CA ASP A 177 -22.51 -12.55 9.29
C ASP A 177 -22.91 -12.83 7.84
N ILE A 178 -23.54 -13.99 7.64
CA ILE A 178 -24.04 -14.43 6.32
C ILE A 178 -25.03 -13.39 5.75
N THR A 179 -25.79 -12.70 6.60
CA THR A 179 -26.74 -11.68 6.18
C THR A 179 -26.00 -10.49 5.59
N ALA A 180 -24.95 -10.01 6.23
CA ALA A 180 -24.13 -8.93 5.72
C ALA A 180 -23.41 -9.31 4.40
N ILE A 181 -22.93 -10.54 4.30
CA ILE A 181 -22.34 -11.08 3.04
C ILE A 181 -23.38 -11.06 1.91
N ASN A 182 -24.57 -11.60 2.13
CA ASN A 182 -25.63 -11.66 1.13
C ASN A 182 -26.12 -10.25 0.73
N ASN A 183 -26.23 -9.33 1.70
CA ASN A 183 -26.57 -7.94 1.43
C ASN A 183 -25.53 -7.28 0.53
N ALA A 184 -24.24 -7.47 0.81
CA ALA A 184 -23.17 -6.91 -0.03
C ALA A 184 -23.16 -7.53 -1.45
N ILE A 185 -23.35 -8.85 -1.59
CA ILE A 185 -23.46 -9.52 -2.89
C ILE A 185 -24.65 -8.99 -3.68
N THR A 186 -25.80 -8.81 -3.02
CA THR A 186 -27.00 -8.28 -3.66
C THR A 186 -26.80 -6.83 -4.07
N ALA A 187 -26.35 -5.98 -3.16
CA ALA A 187 -26.20 -4.55 -3.40
C ALA A 187 -25.16 -4.25 -4.49
N TYR A 188 -23.98 -4.87 -4.44
CA TYR A 188 -22.95 -4.62 -5.44
C TYR A 188 -23.14 -5.41 -6.74
N GLY A 189 -23.68 -6.64 -6.67
CA GLY A 189 -23.76 -7.54 -7.84
C GLY A 189 -24.97 -7.34 -8.73
N ILE A 190 -26.15 -7.11 -8.15
CA ILE A 190 -27.45 -7.06 -8.87
C ILE A 190 -28.37 -5.89 -8.48
N GLY A 191 -28.02 -5.13 -7.43
CA GLY A 191 -28.78 -3.97 -6.95
C GLY A 191 -28.74 -2.79 -7.90
N THR A 192 -29.18 -1.63 -7.41
CA THR A 192 -29.07 -0.33 -8.10
C THR A 192 -27.79 0.39 -7.70
N TRP A 193 -27.45 1.48 -8.37
CA TRP A 193 -26.36 2.38 -7.94
C TRP A 193 -26.57 2.88 -6.51
N THR A 194 -27.81 3.14 -6.12
CA THR A 194 -28.18 3.60 -4.78
C THR A 194 -27.90 2.50 -3.73
N ASP A 195 -28.24 1.24 -4.04
CA ASP A 195 -27.97 0.11 -3.15
C ASP A 195 -26.46 -0.07 -2.95
N ALA A 196 -25.69 -0.02 -4.03
CA ALA A 196 -24.23 -0.07 -3.97
C ALA A 196 -23.63 1.11 -3.18
N PHE A 197 -24.23 2.31 -3.25
CA PHE A 197 -23.79 3.45 -2.47
C PHE A 197 -24.03 3.27 -0.98
N PHE A 198 -25.23 2.84 -0.56
CA PHE A 198 -25.51 2.59 0.87
C PHE A 198 -24.71 1.43 1.43
N GLN A 199 -24.52 0.36 0.65
CA GLN A 199 -23.63 -0.74 1.07
C GLN A 199 -22.19 -0.25 1.26
N ARG A 200 -21.70 0.62 0.37
CA ARG A 200 -20.38 1.23 0.52
C ARG A 200 -20.26 2.06 1.80
N LEU A 201 -21.30 2.75 2.22
CA LEU A 201 -21.28 3.48 3.50
C LEU A 201 -21.21 2.53 4.68
N ASN A 202 -21.88 1.38 4.64
CA ASN A 202 -21.79 0.35 5.66
C ASN A 202 -20.37 -0.25 5.74
N ASP A 203 -19.79 -0.61 4.60
CA ASP A 203 -18.43 -1.13 4.50
C ASP A 203 -17.39 -0.09 4.96
N LEU A 204 -17.60 1.17 4.59
CA LEU A 204 -16.77 2.29 5.00
C LEU A 204 -16.83 2.53 6.52
N ALA A 205 -17.98 2.32 7.16
CA ALA A 205 -18.10 2.45 8.61
C ALA A 205 -17.19 1.45 9.36
N VAL A 206 -17.01 0.24 8.82
CA VAL A 206 -16.05 -0.74 9.34
C VAL A 206 -14.62 -0.24 9.16
N GLN A 207 -14.27 0.25 7.96
CA GLN A 207 -12.94 0.78 7.65
C GLN A 207 -12.58 2.05 8.44
N MET A 208 -13.57 2.89 8.75
CA MET A 208 -13.39 4.16 9.47
C MET A 208 -13.62 4.03 10.98
N ALA A 209 -13.80 2.81 11.51
CA ALA A 209 -13.93 2.59 12.94
C ALA A 209 -12.72 3.16 13.71
N PRO A 210 -12.91 3.74 14.91
CA PRO A 210 -11.82 4.37 15.66
C PRO A 210 -10.60 3.46 15.88
N GLY A 211 -10.83 2.15 16.05
CA GLY A 211 -9.77 1.15 16.18
C GLY A 211 -8.86 1.06 14.96
N MET A 212 -9.39 1.27 13.75
CA MET A 212 -8.60 1.27 12.51
C MET A 212 -7.64 2.44 12.43
N TRP A 213 -8.05 3.63 12.89
CA TRP A 213 -7.19 4.81 12.96
C TRP A 213 -6.07 4.64 13.98
N ILE A 214 -6.39 4.07 15.15
CA ILE A 214 -5.38 3.76 16.16
C ILE A 214 -4.42 2.69 15.62
N SER A 215 -4.94 1.64 15.01
CA SER A 215 -4.12 0.60 14.38
C SER A 215 -3.17 1.17 13.33
N ALA A 216 -3.61 2.11 12.50
CA ALA A 216 -2.78 2.76 11.48
C ALA A 216 -1.55 3.47 12.07
N LEU A 217 -1.65 4.04 13.27
CA LEU A 217 -0.50 4.66 13.96
C LEU A 217 0.59 3.64 14.32
N PHE A 218 0.25 2.37 14.44
CA PHE A 218 1.20 1.31 14.80
C PHE A 218 1.57 0.40 13.62
N THR A 219 0.78 0.40 12.54
CA THR A 219 0.99 -0.46 11.38
C THR A 219 1.37 0.29 10.11
N ILE A 220 1.12 1.60 10.01
CA ILE A 220 1.46 2.42 8.84
C ILE A 220 2.54 3.45 9.20
N LEU A 221 2.34 4.23 10.27
CA LEU A 221 3.28 5.28 10.66
C LEU A 221 4.71 4.78 10.90
N PRO A 222 4.97 3.63 11.58
CA PRO A 222 6.32 3.12 11.74
C PRO A 222 7.03 2.86 10.40
N TYR A 223 6.34 2.31 9.40
CA TYR A 223 6.95 2.11 8.07
C TYR A 223 7.23 3.43 7.36
N MET A 224 6.37 4.44 7.52
CA MET A 224 6.68 5.79 7.04
C MET A 224 7.91 6.37 7.73
N MET A 225 8.08 6.16 9.04
CA MET A 225 9.26 6.62 9.80
C MET A 225 10.53 5.88 9.35
N ILE A 226 10.47 4.58 9.06
CA ILE A 226 11.58 3.81 8.48
C ILE A 226 11.98 4.40 7.14
N GLY A 227 11.01 4.69 6.26
CA GLY A 227 11.27 5.34 4.99
C GLY A 227 11.87 6.74 5.14
N ALA A 228 11.41 7.52 6.10
CA ALA A 228 11.96 8.84 6.41
C ALA A 228 13.40 8.77 6.95
N ALA A 229 13.71 7.79 7.80
CA ALA A 229 15.07 7.52 8.26
C ALA A 229 16.01 7.16 7.10
N ALA A 230 15.56 6.27 6.20
CA ALA A 230 16.28 5.87 5.00
C ALA A 230 16.59 7.06 4.08
N ALA A 231 15.64 8.00 3.90
CA ALA A 231 15.84 9.22 3.15
C ALA A 231 16.90 10.13 3.78
N LYS A 232 16.86 10.31 5.11
CA LYS A 232 17.84 11.12 5.81
C LYS A 232 19.25 10.55 5.77
N TRP A 233 19.38 9.22 5.72
CA TRP A 233 20.65 8.53 5.47
C TRP A 233 21.04 8.49 3.99
N ARG A 234 20.14 8.93 3.10
CA ARG A 234 20.33 8.90 1.65
C ARG A 234 20.67 7.49 1.14
N LEU A 235 19.98 6.48 1.66
CA LEU A 235 20.34 5.08 1.41
C LEU A 235 20.20 4.71 -0.06
N VAL A 236 19.15 5.21 -0.75
CA VAL A 236 18.91 4.90 -2.17
C VAL A 236 19.86 5.68 -3.07
N GLU A 237 20.16 6.94 -2.75
CA GLU A 237 21.11 7.77 -3.52
C GLU A 237 22.53 7.21 -3.44
N ARG A 238 22.88 6.62 -2.29
CA ARG A 238 24.18 5.99 -2.04
C ARG A 238 24.19 4.50 -2.37
N ALA A 239 23.26 4.02 -3.21
CA ALA A 239 23.12 2.60 -3.52
C ALA A 239 24.40 1.94 -4.04
N LYS A 240 25.19 2.66 -4.85
CA LYS A 240 26.48 2.17 -5.38
C LYS A 240 27.51 1.92 -4.27
N GLU A 241 27.59 2.81 -3.29
CA GLU A 241 28.50 2.70 -2.13
C GLU A 241 28.04 1.56 -1.20
N LEU A 242 26.73 1.40 -1.04
CA LEU A 242 26.09 0.45 -0.14
C LEU A 242 25.64 -0.85 -0.83
N LYS A 243 26.22 -1.18 -2.00
CA LYS A 243 25.78 -2.33 -2.81
C LYS A 243 25.77 -3.66 -2.04
N VAL A 244 26.76 -3.90 -1.23
CA VAL A 244 26.88 -5.15 -0.45
C VAL A 244 25.76 -5.23 0.58
N MET A 245 25.48 -4.13 1.30
CA MET A 245 24.35 -4.04 2.23
C MET A 245 23.02 -4.36 1.53
N TRP A 246 22.77 -3.78 0.35
CA TRP A 246 21.54 -4.02 -0.40
C TRP A 246 21.40 -5.46 -0.88
N ILE A 247 22.50 -6.10 -1.32
CA ILE A 247 22.50 -7.53 -1.71
C ILE A 247 22.19 -8.41 -0.50
N ILE A 248 22.82 -8.16 0.65
CA ILE A 248 22.58 -8.92 1.88
C ILE A 248 21.13 -8.75 2.33
N LEU A 249 20.61 -7.51 2.37
CA LEU A 249 19.20 -7.25 2.70
C LEU A 249 18.25 -7.97 1.74
N THR A 250 18.54 -7.98 0.44
CA THR A 250 17.74 -8.70 -0.54
C THR A 250 17.64 -10.17 -0.21
N ILE A 251 18.79 -10.82 0.01
CA ILE A 251 18.84 -12.27 0.28
C ILE A 251 18.14 -12.61 1.60
N ILE A 252 18.48 -11.90 2.69
CA ILE A 252 17.96 -12.20 4.02
C ILE A 252 16.46 -11.89 4.10
N CYS A 253 16.03 -10.72 3.58
CA CYS A 253 14.63 -10.31 3.72
C CYS A 253 13.70 -11.05 2.76
N ILE A 254 14.14 -11.43 1.56
CA ILE A 254 13.33 -12.28 0.67
C ILE A 254 13.25 -13.69 1.25
N ALA A 255 14.38 -14.33 1.56
CA ALA A 255 14.37 -15.70 2.09
C ALA A 255 13.64 -15.78 3.44
N GLY A 256 13.92 -14.88 4.38
CA GLY A 256 13.28 -14.83 5.69
C GLY A 256 11.79 -14.48 5.61
N GLY A 257 11.43 -13.49 4.79
CA GLY A 257 10.04 -13.10 4.58
C GLY A 257 9.20 -14.23 3.96
N LEU A 258 9.71 -14.87 2.90
CA LEU A 258 9.04 -16.01 2.27
C LEU A 258 8.93 -17.21 3.23
N PHE A 259 10.00 -17.50 3.97
CA PHE A 259 9.99 -18.57 4.98
C PHE A 259 8.89 -18.33 6.01
N ILE A 260 8.89 -17.16 6.66
CA ILE A 260 7.91 -16.81 7.69
C ILE A 260 6.47 -16.89 7.11
N LYS A 261 6.27 -16.39 5.91
CA LYS A 261 4.95 -16.37 5.26
C LYS A 261 4.48 -17.76 4.81
N SER A 262 5.38 -18.69 4.55
CA SER A 262 5.02 -20.06 4.16
C SER A 262 4.69 -20.97 5.35
N VAL A 263 5.22 -20.69 6.55
CA VAL A 263 5.07 -21.56 7.74
C VAL A 263 3.60 -21.96 8.02
N PRO A 264 2.59 -21.07 8.02
CA PRO A 264 1.21 -21.45 8.34
C PRO A 264 0.58 -22.47 7.38
N PHE A 265 1.15 -22.63 6.18
CA PHE A 265 0.66 -23.59 5.17
C PHE A 265 1.31 -24.98 5.27
N HIS A 266 2.35 -25.13 6.11
CA HIS A 266 3.06 -26.39 6.32
C HIS A 266 2.86 -26.99 7.72
N VAL A 267 2.22 -26.23 8.62
CA VAL A 267 1.90 -26.67 9.98
C VAL A 267 0.43 -26.35 10.30
N THR A 268 -0.05 -26.78 11.45
CA THR A 268 -1.42 -26.44 11.88
C THR A 268 -1.59 -24.91 11.95
N ARG A 269 -2.55 -24.39 11.20
CA ARG A 269 -2.85 -22.95 11.17
C ARG A 269 -3.38 -22.52 12.53
N THR A 270 -2.77 -21.49 13.09
CA THR A 270 -3.20 -20.83 14.33
C THR A 270 -3.29 -19.32 14.11
N TYR A 271 -4.10 -18.64 14.90
CA TYR A 271 -4.18 -17.16 14.86
C TYR A 271 -2.82 -16.49 15.05
N LEU A 272 -1.96 -17.08 15.90
CA LEU A 272 -0.60 -16.60 16.12
C LEU A 272 0.23 -16.68 14.84
N LEU A 273 0.22 -17.80 14.13
CA LEU A 273 0.99 -17.99 12.90
C LEU A 273 0.47 -17.11 11.77
N GLU A 274 -0.86 -16.95 11.66
CA GLU A 274 -1.47 -16.02 10.71
C GLU A 274 -1.07 -14.57 10.99
N TYR A 275 -1.07 -14.17 12.25
CA TYR A 275 -0.60 -12.85 12.66
C TYR A 275 0.87 -12.62 12.30
N VAL A 276 1.74 -13.60 12.60
CA VAL A 276 3.18 -13.54 12.26
C VAL A 276 3.38 -13.44 10.74
N ARG A 277 2.64 -14.23 9.95
CA ARG A 277 2.68 -14.19 8.49
C ARG A 277 2.38 -12.78 7.95
N VAL A 278 1.28 -12.19 8.42
CA VAL A 278 0.76 -10.91 7.91
C VAL A 278 1.63 -9.74 8.39
N TYR A 279 1.87 -9.65 9.71
CA TYR A 279 2.40 -8.42 10.32
C TYR A 279 3.92 -8.45 10.56
N ILE A 280 4.57 -9.61 10.42
CA ILE A 280 6.02 -9.74 10.51
C ILE A 280 6.60 -10.18 9.16
N GLY A 281 6.11 -11.27 8.58
CA GLY A 281 6.60 -11.79 7.30
C GLY A 281 6.39 -10.82 6.15
N GLY A 282 5.21 -10.20 6.06
CA GLY A 282 4.88 -9.21 5.02
C GLY A 282 5.85 -8.02 4.98
N PRO A 283 6.05 -7.28 6.09
CA PRO A 283 6.99 -6.16 6.15
C PRO A 283 8.44 -6.53 5.90
N ILE A 284 8.89 -7.69 6.36
CA ILE A 284 10.24 -8.21 6.03
C ILE A 284 10.37 -8.40 4.52
N LEU A 285 9.38 -9.03 3.89
CA LEU A 285 9.37 -9.23 2.44
C LEU A 285 9.28 -7.89 1.68
N ALA A 286 8.58 -6.88 2.22
CA ALA A 286 8.54 -5.53 1.67
C ALA A 286 9.95 -4.90 1.59
N VAL A 287 10.77 -5.04 2.65
CA VAL A 287 12.17 -4.60 2.64
C VAL A 287 12.98 -5.40 1.63
N GLY A 288 12.72 -6.71 1.50
CA GLY A 288 13.33 -7.57 0.49
C GLY A 288 13.05 -7.07 -0.94
N TYR A 289 11.81 -6.74 -1.26
CA TYR A 289 11.42 -6.20 -2.57
C TYR A 289 12.02 -4.83 -2.82
N ALA A 290 12.03 -3.93 -1.82
CA ALA A 290 12.70 -2.64 -1.93
C ALA A 290 14.18 -2.81 -2.27
N SER A 291 14.89 -3.65 -1.52
CA SER A 291 16.32 -3.91 -1.72
C SER A 291 16.60 -4.56 -3.07
N LEU A 292 15.78 -5.51 -3.50
CA LEU A 292 15.90 -6.15 -4.82
C LEU A 292 15.81 -5.09 -5.94
N ILE A 293 14.84 -4.18 -5.86
CA ILE A 293 14.70 -3.11 -6.87
C ILE A 293 15.91 -2.20 -6.85
N VAL A 294 16.47 -1.86 -5.66
CA VAL A 294 17.71 -1.07 -5.59
C VAL A 294 18.86 -1.81 -6.28
N VAL A 295 19.05 -3.11 -6.00
CA VAL A 295 20.12 -3.93 -6.62
C VAL A 295 19.93 -4.01 -8.13
N LEU A 296 18.72 -4.24 -8.64
CA LEU A 296 18.40 -4.26 -10.07
C LEU A 296 18.71 -2.90 -10.73
N CYS A 297 18.42 -1.78 -10.05
CA CYS A 297 18.72 -0.45 -10.56
C CYS A 297 20.21 -0.10 -10.58
N LEU A 298 21.10 -0.89 -9.96
CA LEU A 298 22.53 -0.77 -10.15
C LEU A 298 23.00 -1.28 -11.52
N ILE A 299 22.15 -2.05 -12.22
CA ILE A 299 22.42 -2.62 -13.53
C ILE A 299 21.71 -1.75 -14.58
N PRO A 300 22.45 -1.05 -15.48
CA PRO A 300 21.86 -0.11 -16.44
C PRO A 300 20.80 -0.76 -17.34
N PHE A 301 21.02 -1.98 -17.78
CA PHE A 301 20.05 -2.73 -18.59
C PHE A 301 18.74 -2.98 -17.85
N ALA A 302 18.81 -3.43 -16.59
CA ALA A 302 17.63 -3.67 -15.76
C ALA A 302 16.86 -2.36 -15.49
N THR A 303 17.56 -1.28 -15.21
CA THR A 303 16.95 0.06 -15.03
C THR A 303 16.19 0.50 -16.29
N LYS A 304 16.73 0.26 -17.50
CA LYS A 304 16.07 0.57 -18.75
C LYS A 304 14.82 -0.30 -18.95
N LEU A 305 14.90 -1.60 -18.66
CA LEU A 305 13.78 -2.54 -18.75
C LEU A 305 12.63 -2.16 -17.78
N LEU A 306 12.96 -1.67 -16.58
CA LEU A 306 12.00 -1.25 -15.56
C LEU A 306 11.47 0.18 -15.76
N SER A 307 11.94 0.90 -16.80
CA SER A 307 11.52 2.28 -17.05
C SER A 307 9.99 2.47 -17.23
N PRO A 308 9.24 1.57 -17.90
CA PRO A 308 7.78 1.69 -17.96
C PRO A 308 7.11 1.67 -16.58
N ILE A 309 7.61 0.82 -15.66
CA ILE A 309 7.13 0.75 -14.29
C ILE A 309 7.38 2.08 -13.55
N ALA A 310 8.54 2.72 -13.79
CA ALA A 310 8.82 4.03 -13.20
C ALA A 310 7.83 5.10 -13.67
N LYS A 311 7.36 5.06 -14.92
CA LYS A 311 6.35 6.00 -15.43
C LYS A 311 5.02 5.84 -14.70
N VAL A 312 4.56 4.61 -14.49
CA VAL A 312 3.39 4.31 -13.64
C VAL A 312 3.61 4.87 -12.22
N GLY A 313 4.77 4.65 -11.62
CA GLY A 313 5.09 5.16 -10.28
C GLY A 313 5.16 6.69 -10.19
N ARG A 314 5.52 7.40 -11.29
CA ARG A 314 5.51 8.87 -11.37
C ARG A 314 4.10 9.46 -11.32
N MET A 315 3.09 8.71 -11.68
CA MET A 315 1.68 9.12 -11.62
C MET A 315 0.86 8.19 -10.70
N SER A 316 1.46 7.81 -9.59
CA SER A 316 0.92 6.80 -8.66
C SER A 316 -0.45 7.12 -8.09
N LEU A 317 -0.74 8.39 -7.79
CA LEU A 317 -2.06 8.82 -7.31
C LEU A 317 -3.13 8.68 -8.41
N THR A 318 -2.80 9.12 -9.62
CA THR A 318 -3.69 8.99 -10.79
C THR A 318 -3.96 7.52 -11.09
N ILE A 319 -2.91 6.69 -11.12
CA ILE A 319 -3.04 5.25 -11.38
C ILE A 319 -3.91 4.57 -10.33
N TYR A 320 -3.69 4.85 -9.04
CA TYR A 320 -4.48 4.29 -7.94
C TYR A 320 -5.98 4.60 -8.08
N ILE A 321 -6.33 5.85 -8.34
CA ILE A 321 -7.74 6.24 -8.51
C ILE A 321 -8.35 5.60 -9.77
N ILE A 322 -7.60 5.54 -10.87
CA ILE A 322 -8.06 4.88 -12.10
C ILE A 322 -8.25 3.39 -11.88
N GLN A 323 -7.36 2.70 -11.14
CA GLN A 323 -7.54 1.29 -10.78
C GLN A 323 -8.88 1.08 -10.06
N SER A 324 -9.17 1.91 -9.06
CA SER A 324 -10.43 1.80 -8.32
C SER A 324 -11.65 2.04 -9.21
N ILE A 325 -11.60 3.04 -10.11
CA ILE A 325 -12.70 3.30 -11.05
C ILE A 325 -12.89 2.10 -11.99
N ILE A 326 -11.82 1.57 -12.57
CA ILE A 326 -11.90 0.42 -13.48
C ILE A 326 -12.46 -0.80 -12.72
N CYS A 327 -11.95 -1.10 -11.52
CA CYS A 327 -12.42 -2.23 -10.75
C CYS A 327 -13.89 -2.10 -10.33
N THR A 328 -14.34 -0.92 -9.90
CA THR A 328 -15.77 -0.72 -9.58
C THR A 328 -16.66 -0.86 -10.81
N LEU A 329 -16.23 -0.43 -11.99
CA LEU A 329 -16.96 -0.65 -13.23
C LEU A 329 -16.96 -2.11 -13.67
N LEU A 330 -15.91 -2.88 -13.38
CA LEU A 330 -15.89 -4.31 -13.71
C LEU A 330 -16.77 -5.13 -12.77
N PHE A 331 -16.71 -4.85 -11.47
CA PHE A 331 -17.33 -5.73 -10.48
C PHE A 331 -18.74 -5.30 -10.09
N TYR A 332 -19.06 -4.01 -10.05
CA TYR A 332 -20.35 -3.54 -9.54
C TYR A 332 -21.46 -3.53 -10.58
N ASN A 333 -22.69 -3.55 -10.10
CA ASN A 333 -23.93 -3.65 -10.87
C ASN A 333 -24.12 -2.56 -11.97
N PHE A 334 -23.59 -1.37 -11.72
CA PHE A 334 -23.66 -0.24 -12.68
C PHE A 334 -22.62 -0.34 -13.81
N GLY A 335 -21.82 -1.39 -13.83
CA GLY A 335 -20.89 -1.76 -14.89
C GLY A 335 -21.13 -3.18 -15.39
N PHE A 336 -20.12 -4.06 -15.31
CA PHE A 336 -20.23 -5.44 -15.78
C PHE A 336 -20.85 -6.42 -14.77
N GLY A 337 -21.00 -6.04 -13.48
CA GLY A 337 -21.66 -6.84 -12.45
C GLY A 337 -20.97 -8.17 -12.13
N LEU A 338 -19.65 -8.21 -12.12
CA LEU A 338 -18.86 -9.44 -11.85
C LEU A 338 -18.66 -9.71 -10.36
N TYR A 339 -19.28 -8.95 -9.45
CA TYR A 339 -19.13 -9.09 -8.00
C TYR A 339 -19.60 -10.47 -7.53
N GLY A 340 -18.77 -11.17 -6.76
CA GLY A 340 -19.03 -12.53 -6.27
C GLY A 340 -18.92 -13.65 -7.33
N LYS A 341 -18.53 -13.33 -8.57
CA LYS A 341 -18.55 -14.28 -9.71
C LYS A 341 -17.16 -14.63 -10.25
N VAL A 342 -16.11 -14.08 -9.68
CA VAL A 342 -14.73 -14.19 -10.19
C VAL A 342 -13.92 -15.09 -9.27
N ASP A 343 -13.30 -16.13 -9.88
CA ASP A 343 -12.35 -17.00 -9.22
C ASP A 343 -10.97 -16.33 -9.04
N VAL A 344 -10.06 -16.99 -8.35
CA VAL A 344 -8.73 -16.44 -8.05
C VAL A 344 -7.92 -16.20 -9.33
N MET A 345 -7.94 -17.15 -10.26
CA MET A 345 -7.20 -17.01 -11.52
C MET A 345 -7.70 -15.84 -12.35
N MET A 346 -9.01 -15.70 -12.51
CA MET A 346 -9.61 -14.59 -13.25
C MET A 346 -9.29 -13.25 -12.58
N GLY A 347 -9.34 -13.16 -11.23
CA GLY A 347 -8.95 -11.98 -10.49
C GLY A 347 -7.50 -11.56 -10.78
N ILE A 348 -6.56 -12.50 -10.77
CA ILE A 348 -5.15 -12.27 -11.11
C ILE A 348 -5.01 -11.77 -12.56
N VAL A 349 -5.67 -12.43 -13.51
CA VAL A 349 -5.62 -12.07 -14.95
C VAL A 349 -6.16 -10.66 -15.16
N ILE A 350 -7.28 -10.31 -14.53
CA ILE A 350 -7.85 -8.94 -14.58
C ILE A 350 -6.86 -7.93 -14.01
N ALA A 351 -6.27 -8.18 -12.84
CA ALA A 351 -5.31 -7.27 -12.22
C ALA A 351 -4.08 -7.03 -13.10
N ILE A 352 -3.49 -8.10 -13.65
CA ILE A 352 -2.35 -8.03 -14.56
C ILE A 352 -2.75 -7.30 -15.85
N GLY A 353 -3.91 -7.61 -16.41
CA GLY A 353 -4.43 -6.96 -17.63
C GLY A 353 -4.60 -5.45 -17.44
N ILE A 354 -5.23 -5.01 -16.35
CA ILE A 354 -5.36 -3.60 -15.99
C ILE A 354 -3.97 -2.95 -15.91
N TYR A 355 -3.01 -3.59 -15.22
CA TYR A 355 -1.69 -3.02 -15.04
C TYR A 355 -0.90 -2.93 -16.35
N VAL A 356 -0.97 -3.93 -17.23
CA VAL A 356 -0.35 -3.89 -18.56
C VAL A 356 -0.91 -2.75 -19.41
N VAL A 357 -2.22 -2.56 -19.40
CA VAL A 357 -2.85 -1.41 -20.08
C VAL A 357 -2.36 -0.09 -19.48
N GLN A 358 -2.22 -0.01 -18.16
CA GLN A 358 -1.71 1.20 -17.49
C GLN A 358 -0.24 1.48 -17.82
N LEU A 359 0.60 0.44 -17.98
CA LEU A 359 1.97 0.61 -18.48
C LEU A 359 1.97 1.27 -19.86
N ALA A 360 1.18 0.74 -20.81
CA ALA A 360 1.09 1.28 -22.17
C ALA A 360 0.53 2.72 -22.18
N LEU A 361 -0.54 2.98 -21.44
CA LEU A 361 -1.12 4.31 -21.33
C LEU A 361 -0.18 5.32 -20.66
N SER A 362 0.60 4.90 -19.67
CA SER A 362 1.61 5.75 -19.04
C SER A 362 2.74 6.11 -20.00
N GLU A 363 3.19 5.16 -20.84
CA GLU A 363 4.16 5.44 -21.90
C GLU A 363 3.65 6.53 -22.85
N LEU A 364 2.42 6.36 -23.38
CA LEU A 364 1.79 7.34 -24.27
C LEU A 364 1.58 8.71 -23.59
N TRP A 365 1.16 8.70 -22.33
CA TRP A 365 0.94 9.93 -21.56
C TRP A 365 2.21 10.77 -21.43
N PHE A 366 3.34 10.11 -21.11
CA PHE A 366 4.62 10.80 -20.92
C PHE A 366 5.29 11.24 -22.22
N LEU A 367 4.75 10.91 -23.40
CA LEU A 367 5.17 11.56 -24.66
C LEU A 367 4.75 13.04 -24.71
N LYS A 368 3.63 13.39 -24.04
CA LYS A 368 3.06 14.74 -24.10
C LYS A 368 3.14 15.49 -22.78
N TYR A 369 3.06 14.79 -21.65
CA TYR A 369 2.96 15.38 -20.32
C TYR A 369 4.09 14.90 -19.42
N GLN A 370 4.49 15.72 -18.43
CA GLN A 370 5.60 15.39 -17.52
C GLN A 370 5.15 14.77 -16.19
N GLN A 371 3.87 14.80 -15.87
CA GLN A 371 3.29 14.31 -14.61
C GLN A 371 1.84 13.88 -14.82
N GLY A 372 1.33 13.04 -13.94
CA GLY A 372 -0.07 12.61 -13.97
C GLY A 372 -1.05 13.76 -13.71
N PRO A 373 -2.31 13.64 -14.13
CA PRO A 373 -3.31 14.70 -13.98
C PRO A 373 -3.61 15.03 -12.51
N LEU A 374 -3.76 14.03 -11.64
CA LEU A 374 -4.01 14.27 -10.21
C LEU A 374 -2.77 14.79 -9.50
N GLU A 375 -1.56 14.31 -9.86
CA GLU A 375 -0.31 14.85 -9.36
C GLU A 375 -0.16 16.33 -9.74
N LYS A 376 -0.55 16.71 -10.95
CA LYS A 376 -0.54 18.10 -11.42
C LYS A 376 -1.52 18.95 -10.61
N ALA A 377 -2.74 18.45 -10.35
CA ALA A 377 -3.74 19.13 -9.55
C ALA A 377 -3.26 19.36 -8.11
N VAL A 378 -2.77 18.30 -7.44
CA VAL A 378 -2.19 18.38 -6.08
C VAL A 378 -1.02 19.37 -6.06
N LYS A 379 -0.12 19.29 -7.04
CA LYS A 379 1.02 20.21 -7.17
C LYS A 379 0.53 21.66 -7.30
N ARG A 380 -0.43 21.94 -8.17
CA ARG A 380 -0.99 23.29 -8.38
C ARG A 380 -1.62 23.86 -7.12
N ILE A 381 -2.40 23.05 -6.40
CA ILE A 381 -3.01 23.46 -5.13
C ILE A 381 -1.93 23.75 -4.08
N THR A 382 -0.91 22.88 -3.99
CA THR A 382 0.09 22.94 -2.91
C THR A 382 1.13 24.04 -3.14
N TYR A 383 1.62 24.21 -4.37
CA TYR A 383 2.69 25.18 -4.71
C TYR A 383 2.17 26.52 -5.27
N GLY A 384 0.87 26.60 -5.65
CA GLY A 384 0.30 27.76 -6.33
C GLY A 384 0.65 27.80 -7.84
N LYS A 385 0.15 28.82 -8.54
CA LYS A 385 0.33 28.95 -10.01
C LYS A 385 1.79 28.98 -10.44
N ASN A 386 2.67 29.61 -9.67
CA ASN A 386 4.10 29.78 -10.02
C ASN A 386 4.94 28.49 -9.85
N GLY A 387 4.40 27.43 -9.26
CA GLY A 387 5.09 26.15 -9.10
C GLY A 387 4.82 25.14 -10.23
N THR A 388 4.04 25.50 -11.24
CA THR A 388 3.62 24.59 -12.32
C THR A 388 4.29 24.85 -13.67
N GLU A 389 5.09 25.91 -13.80
CA GLU A 389 5.70 26.33 -15.09
C GLU A 389 7.12 25.79 -15.32
N ASN A 390 7.60 24.86 -14.47
CA ASN A 390 8.91 24.19 -14.65
C ASN A 390 8.72 22.67 -14.75
#